data_197f769e8abeda7472f2eaefa433017f
#
_entry.id   197f769e8abeda7472f2eaefa433017f
#
_cell.length_a   1.000
_cell.length_b   1.000
_cell.length_c   1.000
_cell.angle_alpha   90.00
_cell.angle_beta   90.00
_cell.angle_gamma   90.00
#
_symmetry.space_group_name_H-M   'P 1'
#
loop_
_entity.id
_entity.type
_entity.pdbx_description
1 polymer ?
#
loop_
_entity_poly.entity_id
_entity_poly.type
_entity_poly.pdbx_seq_one_letter_code
_entity_poly.pdbx_strand_id
1 'polypeptide(L)'
;MKKPYIGISGSILLGSSGSDVDLPRSYVNLDYTRSIEEAGGIPIIIPFTTNLEIIQDTVAHLDGLLLSGGHDVYPLHYGEEPLQKLGEVWPERDHFDFALLKAAEERQIPIFGI
;
A
#
# COMPACT_ATOMS: atom_id res chain seq x y z
N MET A 1 -12.53 0.06 25.42
CA MET A 1 -12.81 -0.71 24.22
C MET A 1 -11.63 -0.66 23.28
N LYS A 2 -11.28 -1.81 22.76
CA LYS A 2 -10.08 -1.91 21.94
C LYS A 2 -10.37 -1.51 20.50
N LYS A 3 -9.55 -0.62 19.97
CA LYS A 3 -9.73 -0.22 18.57
C LYS A 3 -9.02 -1.21 17.65
N PRO A 4 -9.63 -1.52 16.49
CA PRO A 4 -8.98 -2.44 15.56
C PRO A 4 -7.80 -1.80 14.84
N TYR A 5 -6.80 -2.61 14.58
CA TYR A 5 -5.66 -2.20 13.76
C TYR A 5 -5.97 -2.52 12.31
N ILE A 6 -6.01 -1.49 11.49
CA ILE A 6 -6.32 -1.64 10.08
C ILE A 6 -5.07 -1.31 9.27
N GLY A 7 -4.55 -2.32 8.58
CA GLY A 7 -3.39 -2.13 7.74
C GLY A 7 -3.77 -1.52 6.41
N ILE A 8 -2.96 -0.62 5.91
CA ILE A 8 -3.16 0.00 4.61
C ILE A 8 -1.96 -0.32 3.75
N SER A 9 -2.21 -0.92 2.59
CA SER A 9 -1.11 -1.27 1.70
C SER A 9 -0.44 0.00 1.18
N GLY A 10 0.87 0.07 1.32
CA GLY A 10 1.62 1.22 0.85
C GLY A 10 1.83 1.21 -0.64
N SER A 11 1.96 2.38 -1.19
CA SER A 11 2.34 2.55 -2.58
C SER A 11 3.80 2.96 -2.66
N ILE A 12 4.34 2.93 -3.85
CA ILE A 12 5.71 3.37 -4.07
C ILE A 12 5.68 4.66 -4.85
N LEU A 13 6.40 5.63 -4.34
CA LEU A 13 6.64 6.86 -5.07
C LEU A 13 8.07 6.83 -5.57
N LEU A 14 8.22 6.80 -6.88
CA LEU A 14 9.54 6.86 -7.48
C LEU A 14 9.98 8.30 -7.52
N GLY A 15 11.28 8.52 -7.36
CA GLY A 15 11.81 9.85 -7.39
C GLY A 15 11.56 10.54 -8.72
N SER A 16 11.47 11.85 -8.69
CA SER A 16 11.27 12.60 -9.90
C SER A 16 12.61 12.79 -10.59
N SER A 17 12.54 12.86 -11.90
CA SER A 17 13.75 13.07 -12.68
C SER A 17 14.36 14.43 -12.37
N GLY A 18 15.66 14.48 -12.35
CA GLY A 18 16.34 15.72 -12.08
C GLY A 18 16.63 15.99 -10.63
N SER A 19 16.17 15.14 -9.78
CA SER A 19 16.47 15.25 -8.36
C SER A 19 17.76 14.50 -8.06
N ASP A 20 18.57 15.09 -7.22
CA ASP A 20 19.81 14.44 -6.80
C ASP A 20 19.53 13.25 -5.92
N VAL A 21 18.36 13.18 -5.35
CA VAL A 21 18.01 12.11 -4.42
C VAL A 21 16.74 11.46 -4.90
N ASP A 22 16.90 10.53 -5.81
CA ASP A 22 15.77 9.79 -6.36
C ASP A 22 15.56 8.51 -5.60
N LEU A 23 15.29 8.64 -4.32
CA LEU A 23 15.04 7.47 -3.50
C LEU A 23 13.58 7.10 -3.58
N PRO A 24 13.30 5.85 -3.91
CA PRO A 24 11.92 5.39 -3.86
C PRO A 24 11.38 5.51 -2.45
N ARG A 25 10.11 5.84 -2.35
CA ARG A 25 9.46 6.00 -1.06
C ARG A 25 8.20 5.17 -1.00
N SER A 26 8.01 4.53 0.13
CA SER A 26 6.76 3.85 0.38
C SER A 26 5.86 4.83 1.11
N TYR A 27 4.60 4.96 0.66
CA TYR A 27 3.73 5.99 1.22
C TYR A 27 2.28 5.57 1.19
N VAL A 28 1.47 6.26 1.97
CA VAL A 28 0.03 6.13 1.97
C VAL A 28 -0.55 7.53 2.03
N ASN A 29 -1.59 7.78 1.24
CA ASN A 29 -2.24 9.09 1.28
C ASN A 29 -2.91 9.31 2.62
N LEU A 30 -2.83 10.54 3.09
CA LEU A 30 -3.35 10.91 4.39
C LEU A 30 -4.86 10.68 4.49
N ASP A 31 -5.55 10.78 3.38
CA ASP A 31 -7.00 10.56 3.36
C ASP A 31 -7.37 9.18 3.87
N TYR A 32 -6.57 8.17 3.53
CA TYR A 32 -6.85 6.82 3.98
C TYR A 32 -6.68 6.69 5.49
N THR A 33 -5.58 7.23 6.01
CA THR A 33 -5.36 7.12 7.45
C THR A 33 -6.42 7.88 8.22
N ARG A 34 -6.81 9.05 7.73
CA ARG A 34 -7.84 9.84 8.40
C ARG A 34 -9.19 9.16 8.38
N SER A 35 -9.52 8.52 7.27
CA SER A 35 -10.80 7.82 7.17
C SER A 35 -10.89 6.69 8.19
N ILE A 36 -9.79 5.97 8.37
CA ILE A 36 -9.77 4.89 9.34
C ILE A 36 -9.90 5.43 10.76
N GLU A 37 -9.21 6.53 11.06
CA GLU A 37 -9.31 7.15 12.36
C GLU A 37 -10.74 7.60 12.65
N GLU A 38 -11.39 8.21 11.67
CA GLU A 38 -12.76 8.67 11.85
C GLU A 38 -13.72 7.53 12.05
N ALA A 39 -13.42 6.39 11.46
CA ALA A 39 -14.26 5.21 11.64
C ALA A 39 -13.98 4.45 12.94
N GLY A 40 -12.99 4.90 13.71
CA GLY A 40 -12.71 4.29 14.99
C GLY A 40 -11.59 3.26 14.99
N GLY A 41 -10.83 3.17 13.91
CA GLY A 41 -9.72 2.24 13.83
C GLY A 41 -8.38 2.91 14.01
N ILE A 42 -7.36 2.09 14.10
CA ILE A 42 -5.98 2.57 14.16
C ILE A 42 -5.32 2.24 12.82
N PRO A 43 -4.92 3.26 12.06
CA PRO A 43 -4.29 3.00 10.76
C PRO A 43 -2.85 2.56 10.92
N ILE A 44 -2.50 1.49 10.21
CA ILE A 44 -1.14 0.98 10.18
C ILE A 44 -0.69 1.00 8.73
N ILE A 45 0.33 1.77 8.44
CA ILE A 45 0.87 1.82 7.09
C ILE A 45 1.76 0.62 6.87
N ILE A 46 1.46 -0.17 5.84
CA ILE A 46 2.28 -1.33 5.50
C ILE A 46 3.24 -0.91 4.40
N PRO A 47 4.53 -0.83 4.69
CA PRO A 47 5.48 -0.43 3.66
C PRO A 47 5.55 -1.49 2.56
N PHE A 48 5.84 -1.04 1.36
CA PHE A 48 6.02 -1.97 0.25
C PHE A 48 7.18 -2.92 0.54
N THR A 49 6.96 -4.19 0.29
CA THR A 49 8.01 -5.19 0.40
C THR A 49 7.66 -6.39 -0.46
N THR A 50 8.67 -7.11 -0.90
CA THR A 50 8.46 -8.36 -1.61
C THR A 50 8.77 -9.57 -0.73
N ASN A 51 9.07 -9.33 0.52
CA ASN A 51 9.39 -10.40 1.47
C ASN A 51 8.11 -10.99 2.04
N LEU A 52 7.78 -12.20 1.60
CA LEU A 52 6.54 -12.86 2.00
C LEU A 52 6.44 -13.08 3.50
N GLU A 53 7.54 -13.38 4.13
CA GLU A 53 7.55 -13.62 5.57
C GLU A 53 7.15 -12.36 6.33
N ILE A 54 7.67 -11.21 5.90
CA ILE A 54 7.32 -9.95 6.51
C ILE A 54 5.85 -9.64 6.29
N ILE A 55 5.35 -9.90 5.08
CA ILE A 55 3.96 -9.66 4.78
C ILE A 55 3.06 -10.50 5.67
N GLN A 56 3.36 -11.78 5.79
CA GLN A 56 2.56 -12.68 6.62
C GLN A 56 2.59 -12.29 8.08
N ASP A 57 3.77 -11.94 8.59
CA ASP A 57 3.89 -11.54 9.99
C ASP A 57 3.16 -10.24 10.25
N THR A 58 3.21 -9.32 9.31
CA THR A 58 2.50 -8.05 9.46
C THR A 58 1.00 -8.28 9.53
N VAL A 59 0.47 -9.05 8.58
CA VAL A 59 -0.97 -9.29 8.53
C VAL A 59 -1.45 -10.03 9.78
N ALA A 60 -0.58 -10.84 10.37
CA ALA A 60 -0.94 -11.57 11.58
C ALA A 60 -1.30 -10.65 12.73
N HIS A 61 -0.87 -9.41 12.70
CA HIS A 61 -1.14 -8.45 13.76
C HIS A 61 -2.28 -7.49 13.45
N LEU A 62 -2.94 -7.67 12.31
CA LEU A 62 -3.99 -6.76 11.88
C LEU A 62 -5.37 -7.32 12.15
N ASP A 63 -6.31 -6.43 12.35
CA ASP A 63 -7.72 -6.78 12.48
C ASP A 63 -8.47 -6.56 11.17
N GLY A 64 -7.87 -5.85 10.26
CA GLY A 64 -8.45 -5.63 8.95
C GLY A 64 -7.40 -5.11 7.99
N LEU A 65 -7.72 -5.17 6.70
CA LEU A 65 -6.79 -4.75 5.66
C LEU A 65 -7.50 -3.86 4.65
N LEU A 66 -6.88 -2.74 4.35
CA LEU A 66 -7.35 -1.85 3.30
C LEU A 66 -6.33 -1.85 2.18
N LEU A 67 -6.74 -2.34 1.03
CA LEU A 67 -5.90 -2.25 -0.16
C LEU A 67 -6.15 -0.90 -0.79
N SER A 68 -5.16 -0.05 -0.74
CA SER A 68 -5.34 1.34 -1.18
C SER A 68 -5.52 1.46 -2.67
N GLY A 69 -5.41 0.35 -3.36
CA GLY A 69 -5.71 0.34 -4.77
C GLY A 69 -4.67 1.09 -5.55
N GLY A 70 -4.91 1.22 -6.74
CA GLY A 70 -4.10 1.64 -7.77
C GLY A 70 -3.01 2.64 -7.48
N HIS A 71 -2.32 2.88 -8.49
CA HIS A 71 -1.18 3.74 -8.45
C HIS A 71 -1.65 5.15 -8.54
N ASP A 72 -1.35 5.91 -7.54
CA ASP A 72 -1.56 7.33 -7.65
C ASP A 72 -0.45 7.87 -8.49
N VAL A 73 -0.68 7.86 -9.76
CA VAL A 73 0.28 8.51 -10.64
C VAL A 73 -0.03 9.98 -10.61
N TYR A 74 0.89 10.75 -10.11
CA TYR A 74 0.68 12.17 -10.05
C TYR A 74 0.53 12.73 -11.46
N PRO A 75 -0.36 13.69 -11.64
CA PRO A 75 -0.55 14.28 -12.97
C PRO A 75 0.75 14.79 -13.59
N LEU A 76 1.67 15.20 -12.78
CA LEU A 76 2.95 15.68 -13.27
C LEU A 76 3.72 14.63 -14.04
N HIS A 77 3.47 13.38 -13.74
CA HIS A 77 4.18 12.29 -14.39
C HIS A 77 3.52 11.87 -15.69
N TYR A 78 2.34 12.35 -15.96
CA TYR A 78 1.60 11.92 -17.14
C TYR A 78 2.22 12.38 -18.43
N GLY A 79 3.00 13.42 -18.38
CA GLY A 79 3.63 13.91 -19.59
C GLY A 79 4.81 13.09 -20.05
N GLU A 80 5.20 12.08 -19.28
CA GLU A 80 6.44 11.36 -19.54
C GLU A 80 6.21 9.87 -19.60
N GLU A 81 5.57 9.36 -20.56
CA GLU A 81 5.39 7.94 -20.74
C GLU A 81 5.10 7.18 -19.43
N PRO A 82 4.18 7.68 -18.64
CA PRO A 82 3.95 7.06 -17.34
C PRO A 82 3.45 5.64 -17.45
N LEU A 83 2.73 5.33 -18.51
CA LEU A 83 2.16 4.00 -18.67
C LEU A 83 3.22 2.95 -18.88
N GLN A 84 4.25 3.27 -19.63
CA GLN A 84 5.33 2.31 -19.83
C GLN A 84 6.08 2.04 -18.55
N LYS A 85 6.38 3.09 -17.83
CA LYS A 85 7.10 2.93 -16.56
C LYS A 85 6.27 2.14 -15.57
N LEU A 86 5.00 2.40 -15.54
CA LEU A 86 4.13 1.66 -14.63
C LEU A 86 4.09 0.18 -15.00
N GLY A 87 4.05 -0.12 -16.28
CA GLY A 87 4.04 -1.49 -16.73
C GLY A 87 5.29 -2.24 -16.33
N GLU A 88 6.41 -1.56 -16.22
CA GLU A 88 7.66 -2.21 -15.86
C GLU A 88 7.84 -2.33 -14.36
N VAL A 89 7.37 -1.35 -13.61
CA VAL A 89 7.62 -1.28 -12.18
C VAL A 89 6.56 -2.00 -11.37
N TRP A 90 5.33 -1.95 -11.83
CA TRP A 90 4.20 -2.35 -11.01
C TRP A 90 3.90 -3.84 -10.93
N PRO A 91 4.52 -4.76 -11.67
CA PRO A 91 4.35 -6.17 -11.34
C PRO A 91 4.71 -6.49 -9.90
N GLU A 92 5.72 -5.81 -9.36
CA GLU A 92 6.10 -6.04 -7.97
C GLU A 92 5.00 -5.57 -7.02
N ARG A 93 4.34 -4.50 -7.36
CA ARG A 93 3.22 -4.00 -6.56
C ARG A 93 2.07 -4.98 -6.58
N ASP A 94 1.82 -5.59 -7.73
CA ASP A 94 0.75 -6.59 -7.84
C ASP A 94 1.08 -7.80 -6.96
N HIS A 95 2.32 -8.23 -6.95
CA HIS A 95 2.72 -9.33 -6.08
C HIS A 95 2.54 -8.98 -4.62
N PHE A 96 2.88 -7.78 -4.26
CA PHE A 96 2.71 -7.30 -2.89
C PHE A 96 1.24 -7.31 -2.49
N ASP A 97 0.38 -6.74 -3.33
CA ASP A 97 -1.04 -6.70 -3.04
C ASP A 97 -1.65 -8.10 -2.97
N PHE A 98 -1.24 -8.97 -3.87
CA PHE A 98 -1.70 -10.35 -3.87
C PHE A 98 -1.29 -11.07 -2.60
N ALA A 99 -0.05 -10.88 -2.18
CA ALA A 99 0.45 -11.53 -0.98
C ALA A 99 -0.31 -11.04 0.26
N LEU A 100 -0.58 -9.74 0.32
CA LEU A 100 -1.39 -9.18 1.41
C LEU A 100 -2.79 -9.77 1.40
N LEU A 101 -3.41 -9.81 0.24
CA LEU A 101 -4.76 -10.33 0.10
C LEU A 101 -4.82 -11.79 0.55
N LYS A 102 -3.87 -12.59 0.09
CA LYS A 102 -3.84 -14.00 0.44
C LYS A 102 -3.64 -14.20 1.94
N ALA A 103 -2.72 -13.45 2.52
CA ALA A 103 -2.47 -13.57 3.95
C ALA A 103 -3.70 -13.17 4.75
N ALA A 104 -4.40 -12.12 4.32
CA ALA A 104 -5.61 -11.67 5.01
C ALA A 104 -6.73 -12.69 4.89
N GLU A 105 -6.86 -13.31 3.72
CA GLU A 105 -7.87 -14.34 3.53
C GLU A 105 -7.60 -15.55 4.42
N GLU A 106 -6.35 -15.94 4.52
CA GLU A 106 -5.98 -17.07 5.38
C GLU A 106 -6.27 -16.78 6.84
N ARG A 107 -6.13 -15.52 7.23
CA ARG A 107 -6.41 -15.11 8.60
C ARG A 107 -7.89 -14.78 8.82
N GLN A 108 -8.65 -14.73 7.75
CA GLN A 108 -10.08 -14.44 7.79
C GLN A 108 -10.40 -13.07 8.41
N ILE A 109 -9.56 -12.08 8.10
CA ILE A 109 -9.84 -10.72 8.52
C ILE A 109 -10.51 -9.96 7.39
N PRO A 110 -11.31 -8.94 7.71
CA PRO A 110 -11.99 -8.15 6.68
C PRO A 110 -11.01 -7.46 5.75
N ILE A 111 -11.39 -7.40 4.48
CA ILE A 111 -10.58 -6.79 3.45
C ILE A 111 -11.43 -5.76 2.71
N PHE A 112 -10.90 -4.56 2.56
CA PHE A 112 -11.54 -3.50 1.81
C PHE A 112 -10.63 -3.11 0.64
N GLY A 113 -11.21 -3.05 -0.55
CA GLY A 113 -10.49 -2.62 -1.73
C GLY A 113 -11.04 -1.31 -2.23
N ILE A 114 -10.16 -0.49 -2.70
CA ILE A 114 -10.57 0.79 -3.28
C ILE A 114 -10.22 0.84 -4.74
#